data_7c34ea9b6aac25ab54be3bd8ea7ef2cc
#
_entry.id   7c34ea9b6aac25ab54be3bd8ea7ef2cc
#
_cell.length_a   1.000
_cell.length_b   1.000
_cell.length_c   1.000
_cell.angle_alpha   90.00
_cell.angle_beta   90.00
_cell.angle_gamma   90.00
#
_symmetry.space_group_name_H-M   'P 1'
#
loop_
_entity.id
_entity.type
_entity.pdbx_description
1 polymer ?
#
loop_
_entity_poly.entity_id
_entity_poly.type
_entity_poly.pdbx_seq_one_letter_code
_entity_poly.pdbx_strand_id
1 'polypeptide(L)'
;AFVRDITYWLSMSGRAYKFLAGMICSEDMLYFIIVISLFILLSIMRLQSGRKKRSLPVTLARYCIVIGGALFIGYLSSLPISKVYYDATQLKTNTLTPGSQEVVKKLDGGLTITTYMNILDKNYGSALPSQLKSDFERFEQYVRFKPEIKMEYVYYYAPSVEPSFSGYFEELQGKKRAEHISKIMKLDFDMFLSPEEIDKIIDLKSEGYRFVRVLERENGQKTTLRLF
;
A
#
# COMPACT_ATOMS: atom_id res chain seq x y z
N ALA A 1 -6.08 10.31 -1.05
CA ALA A 1 -4.94 9.48 -1.50
C ALA A 1 -3.64 10.28 -1.41
N PHE A 2 -3.42 11.32 -2.22
CA PHE A 2 -2.15 12.06 -2.35
C PHE A 2 -1.55 12.60 -1.03
N VAL A 3 -2.34 13.27 -0.18
CA VAL A 3 -1.88 13.81 1.11
C VAL A 3 -1.43 12.68 2.05
N ARG A 4 -2.18 11.58 2.07
CA ARG A 4 -1.83 10.41 2.89
C ARG A 4 -0.51 9.77 2.42
N ASP A 5 -0.30 9.68 1.12
CA ASP A 5 0.89 9.05 0.54
C ASP A 5 2.13 9.90 0.82
N ILE A 6 2.02 11.25 0.73
CA ILE A 6 3.09 12.17 1.14
C ILE A 6 3.37 12.05 2.64
N THR A 7 2.33 12.05 3.49
CA THR A 7 2.50 11.94 4.94
C THR A 7 3.20 10.64 5.32
N TYR A 8 2.85 9.55 4.64
CA TYR A 8 3.51 8.26 4.84
C TYR A 8 4.97 8.28 4.38
N TRP A 9 5.24 8.87 3.20
CA TRP A 9 6.61 8.98 2.67
C TRP A 9 7.52 9.78 3.60
N LEU A 10 6.98 10.78 4.29
CA LEU A 10 7.67 11.59 5.30
C LEU A 10 7.68 10.93 6.70
N SER A 11 6.95 9.84 6.92
CA SER A 11 6.83 9.21 8.23
C SER A 11 8.11 8.45 8.61
N MET A 12 8.85 8.98 9.57
CA MET A 12 10.01 8.32 10.16
C MET A 12 9.64 7.01 10.87
N SER A 13 8.50 6.99 11.57
CA SER A 13 8.03 5.84 12.35
C SER A 13 7.71 4.63 11.45
N GLY A 14 7.02 4.83 10.32
CA GLY A 14 6.68 3.75 9.40
C GLY A 14 7.91 3.08 8.77
N ARG A 15 8.94 3.87 8.47
CA ARG A 15 10.21 3.37 7.93
C ARG A 15 11.07 2.69 8.98
N ALA A 16 11.12 3.24 10.21
CA ALA A 16 11.86 2.65 11.31
C ALA A 16 11.32 1.27 11.73
N TYR A 17 10.01 1.03 11.58
CA TYR A 17 9.41 -0.24 11.94
C TYR A 17 10.01 -1.44 11.18
N LYS A 18 10.31 -1.27 9.89
CA LYS A 18 10.96 -2.34 9.08
C LYS A 18 12.33 -2.72 9.64
N PHE A 19 13.12 -1.73 10.08
CA PHE A 19 14.40 -1.99 10.75
C PHE A 19 14.22 -2.77 12.05
N LEU A 20 13.25 -2.37 12.87
CA LEU A 20 12.95 -3.07 14.14
C LEU A 20 12.49 -4.50 13.89
N ALA A 21 11.80 -4.76 12.78
CA ALA A 21 11.42 -6.10 12.34
C ALA A 21 12.60 -6.90 11.73
N GLY A 22 13.80 -6.32 11.64
CA GLY A 22 14.98 -6.96 11.07
C GLY A 22 15.06 -6.94 9.55
N MET A 23 14.23 -6.13 8.87
CA MET A 23 14.29 -5.93 7.42
C MET A 23 15.02 -4.63 7.09
N ILE A 24 16.17 -4.74 6.43
CA ILE A 24 16.96 -3.61 5.99
C ILE A 24 16.67 -3.36 4.51
N CYS A 25 16.10 -2.19 4.21
CA CYS A 25 15.82 -1.73 2.85
C CYS A 25 16.74 -0.57 2.49
N SER A 26 17.35 -0.60 1.31
CA SER A 26 18.21 0.49 0.84
C SER A 26 17.47 1.84 0.78
N GLU A 27 16.20 1.83 0.38
CA GLU A 27 15.34 3.01 0.35
C GLU A 27 15.21 3.66 1.73
N ASP A 28 14.96 2.86 2.77
CA ASP A 28 14.78 3.37 4.13
C ASP A 28 16.11 3.87 4.74
N MET A 29 17.22 3.17 4.46
CA MET A 29 18.54 3.66 4.87
C MET A 29 18.90 5.00 4.21
N LEU A 30 18.71 5.10 2.90
CA LEU A 30 18.97 6.34 2.16
C LEU A 30 18.07 7.47 2.65
N TYR A 31 16.81 7.19 2.95
CA TYR A 31 15.89 8.16 3.53
C TYR A 31 16.46 8.77 4.82
N PHE A 32 16.89 7.96 5.77
CA PHE A 32 17.48 8.48 7.03
C PHE A 32 18.74 9.28 6.77
N ILE A 33 19.62 8.83 5.88
CA ILE A 33 20.84 9.55 5.51
C ILE A 33 20.48 10.92 4.88
N ILE A 34 19.52 10.96 3.97
CA ILE A 34 19.04 12.18 3.31
C ILE A 34 18.47 13.16 4.34
N VAL A 35 17.60 12.68 5.24
CA VAL A 35 16.96 13.52 6.26
C VAL A 35 18.02 14.11 7.21
N ILE A 36 18.94 13.29 7.73
CA ILE A 36 20.01 13.74 8.60
C ILE A 36 20.88 14.79 7.88
N SER A 37 21.31 14.49 6.66
CA SER A 37 22.14 15.40 5.86
C SER A 37 21.41 16.71 5.56
N LEU A 38 20.12 16.66 5.24
CA LEU A 38 19.28 17.82 5.00
C LEU A 38 19.24 18.74 6.22
N PHE A 39 18.95 18.19 7.41
CA PHE A 39 18.90 19.00 8.64
C PHE A 39 20.28 19.61 9.00
N ILE A 40 21.36 18.86 8.82
CA ILE A 40 22.72 19.38 9.02
C ILE A 40 23.00 20.52 8.05
N LEU A 41 22.72 20.35 6.75
CA LEU A 41 22.94 21.38 5.74
C LEU A 41 22.10 22.64 6.00
N LEU A 42 20.83 22.48 6.36
CA LEU A 42 19.95 23.60 6.72
C LEU A 42 20.47 24.35 7.96
N SER A 43 20.95 23.62 8.95
CA SER A 43 21.56 24.22 10.18
C SER A 43 22.82 25.01 9.85
N ILE A 44 23.72 24.46 9.03
CA ILE A 44 24.94 25.17 8.57
C ILE A 44 24.56 26.42 7.78
N MET A 45 23.60 26.32 6.87
CA MET A 45 23.11 27.43 6.06
C MET A 45 22.51 28.54 6.95
N ARG A 46 21.77 28.17 7.98
CA ARG A 46 21.20 29.11 8.95
C ARG A 46 22.29 29.86 9.72
N LEU A 47 23.30 29.14 10.20
CA LEU A 47 24.47 29.75 10.89
C LEU A 47 25.27 30.70 9.97
N GLN A 48 25.46 30.28 8.70
CA GLN A 48 26.16 31.15 7.72
C GLN A 48 25.34 32.38 7.36
N SER A 49 24.03 32.30 7.31
CA SER A 49 23.15 33.45 7.03
C SER A 49 23.21 34.52 8.12
N GLY A 50 23.50 34.15 9.38
CA GLY A 50 23.72 35.07 10.44
C GLY A 50 25.08 35.84 10.34
N ARG A 51 26.06 35.22 9.65
CA ARG A 51 27.43 35.81 9.51
C ARG A 51 27.62 36.63 8.23
N LYS A 52 26.90 36.29 7.16
CA LYS A 52 27.03 36.97 5.85
C LYS A 52 25.68 37.50 5.41
N LYS A 53 25.53 38.84 5.37
CA LYS A 53 24.33 39.45 4.78
C LYS A 53 24.24 39.13 3.30
N ARG A 54 23.19 38.46 2.90
CA ARG A 54 22.85 38.12 1.49
C ARG A 54 21.47 38.67 1.17
N SER A 55 21.20 38.91 -0.10
CA SER A 55 19.87 39.30 -0.54
C SER A 55 18.87 38.13 -0.30
N LEU A 56 17.64 38.48 0.02
CA LEU A 56 16.57 37.50 0.26
C LEU A 56 16.39 36.48 -0.87
N PRO A 57 16.36 36.89 -2.18
CA PRO A 57 16.16 35.94 -3.26
C PRO A 57 17.30 34.91 -3.35
N VAL A 58 18.54 35.31 -3.13
CA VAL A 58 19.69 34.37 -3.16
C VAL A 58 19.63 33.41 -1.99
N THR A 59 19.20 33.86 -0.84
CA THR A 59 19.02 33.00 0.33
C THR A 59 17.94 31.99 0.11
N LEU A 60 16.76 32.41 -0.39
CA LEU A 60 15.64 31.54 -0.71
C LEU A 60 16.02 30.50 -1.78
N ALA A 61 16.67 30.93 -2.86
CA ALA A 61 17.11 30.01 -3.92
C ALA A 61 18.02 28.91 -3.39
N ARG A 62 18.94 29.20 -2.46
CA ARG A 62 19.82 28.19 -1.84
C ARG A 62 19.03 27.17 -1.03
N TYR A 63 18.06 27.61 -0.23
CA TYR A 63 17.19 26.69 0.52
C TYR A 63 16.38 25.81 -0.44
N CYS A 64 15.79 26.39 -1.49
CA CYS A 64 15.04 25.64 -2.50
C CYS A 64 15.91 24.59 -3.21
N ILE A 65 17.16 24.92 -3.55
CA ILE A 65 18.09 23.97 -4.19
C ILE A 65 18.40 22.79 -3.25
N VAL A 66 18.68 23.05 -1.98
CA VAL A 66 19.02 22.01 -1.00
C VAL A 66 17.82 21.10 -0.74
N ILE A 67 16.63 21.68 -0.53
CA ILE A 67 15.41 20.91 -0.29
C ILE A 67 15.01 20.15 -1.56
N GLY A 68 15.02 20.82 -2.71
CA GLY A 68 14.70 20.20 -4.00
C GLY A 68 15.66 19.05 -4.35
N GLY A 69 16.96 19.24 -4.09
CA GLY A 69 17.96 18.20 -4.27
C GLY A 69 17.73 16.98 -3.36
N ALA A 70 17.40 17.20 -2.09
CA ALA A 70 17.07 16.13 -1.15
C ALA A 70 15.83 15.36 -1.59
N LEU A 71 14.77 16.05 -2.02
CA LEU A 71 13.55 15.42 -2.55
C LEU A 71 13.82 14.63 -3.84
N PHE A 72 14.64 15.16 -4.73
CA PHE A 72 15.01 14.50 -5.98
C PHE A 72 15.82 13.22 -5.72
N ILE A 73 16.82 13.25 -4.84
CA ILE A 73 17.58 12.06 -4.45
C ILE A 73 16.67 11.04 -3.76
N GLY A 74 15.77 11.49 -2.89
CA GLY A 74 14.76 10.63 -2.25
C GLY A 74 13.84 9.96 -3.27
N TYR A 75 13.40 10.68 -4.28
CA TYR A 75 12.61 10.12 -5.38
C TYR A 75 13.39 9.04 -6.15
N LEU A 76 14.64 9.32 -6.52
CA LEU A 76 15.49 8.33 -7.22
C LEU A 76 15.70 7.07 -6.38
N SER A 77 15.87 7.21 -5.07
CA SER A 77 16.05 6.06 -4.16
C SER A 77 14.80 5.20 -4.00
N SER A 78 13.62 5.76 -4.27
CA SER A 78 12.35 5.03 -4.19
C SER A 78 11.98 4.27 -5.46
N LEU A 79 12.76 4.42 -6.55
CA LEU A 79 12.53 3.68 -7.78
C LEU A 79 12.77 2.17 -7.57
N PRO A 80 11.94 1.29 -8.16
CA PRO A 80 12.04 -0.16 -7.97
C PRO A 80 13.43 -0.73 -8.28
N ILE A 81 14.13 -0.17 -9.29
CA ILE A 81 15.45 -0.62 -9.73
C ILE A 81 16.56 -0.38 -8.70
N SER A 82 16.39 0.59 -7.79
CA SER A 82 17.38 0.95 -6.76
C SER A 82 17.13 0.25 -5.43
N LYS A 83 16.06 -0.53 -5.31
CA LYS A 83 15.67 -1.18 -4.06
C LYS A 83 16.43 -2.48 -3.84
N VAL A 84 17.22 -2.51 -2.78
CA VAL A 84 17.92 -3.71 -2.29
C VAL A 84 17.36 -4.04 -0.91
N TYR A 85 17.11 -5.32 -0.67
CA TYR A 85 16.54 -5.82 0.57
C TYR A 85 17.51 -6.81 1.23
N TYR A 86 17.68 -6.65 2.53
CA TYR A 86 18.45 -7.61 3.33
C TYR A 86 17.66 -7.99 4.57
N ASP A 87 17.35 -9.26 4.71
CA ASP A 87 16.70 -9.80 5.89
C ASP A 87 17.76 -10.16 6.93
N ALA A 88 17.84 -9.37 7.99
CA ALA A 88 18.79 -9.56 9.10
C ALA A 88 18.31 -10.56 10.15
N THR A 89 17.06 -11.07 10.05
CA THR A 89 16.56 -12.06 11.00
C THR A 89 17.29 -13.40 10.85
N GLN A 90 17.46 -14.12 11.96
CA GLN A 90 18.14 -15.39 11.97
C GLN A 90 17.45 -16.44 11.08
N LEU A 91 16.13 -16.49 11.11
CA LEU A 91 15.32 -17.46 10.36
C LEU A 91 14.83 -16.94 9.01
N LYS A 92 15.26 -15.74 8.60
CA LYS A 92 14.82 -15.09 7.35
C LYS A 92 13.30 -14.99 7.22
N THR A 93 12.63 -14.65 8.34
CA THR A 93 11.16 -14.62 8.43
C THR A 93 10.49 -13.54 7.59
N ASN A 94 11.25 -12.52 7.18
CA ASN A 94 10.75 -11.40 6.38
C ASN A 94 10.99 -11.57 4.87
N THR A 95 11.46 -12.74 4.43
CA THR A 95 11.69 -13.02 3.01
C THR A 95 11.15 -14.39 2.63
N LEU A 96 10.88 -14.58 1.34
CA LEU A 96 10.45 -15.87 0.82
C LEU A 96 11.58 -16.92 0.97
N THR A 97 11.19 -18.17 1.19
CA THR A 97 12.13 -19.30 1.14
C THR A 97 12.75 -19.40 -0.26
N PRO A 98 13.97 -19.96 -0.41
CA PRO A 98 14.61 -20.11 -1.71
C PRO A 98 13.71 -20.78 -2.76
N GLY A 99 12.99 -21.84 -2.38
CA GLY A 99 12.04 -22.53 -3.28
C GLY A 99 10.89 -21.61 -3.72
N SER A 100 10.32 -20.83 -2.78
CA SER A 100 9.27 -19.85 -3.12
C SER A 100 9.78 -18.74 -4.03
N GLN A 101 11.02 -18.27 -3.82
CA GLN A 101 11.66 -17.29 -4.70
C GLN A 101 11.81 -17.80 -6.13
N GLU A 102 12.23 -19.07 -6.29
CA GLU A 102 12.33 -19.69 -7.63
C GLU A 102 10.97 -19.79 -8.32
N VAL A 103 9.91 -20.17 -7.59
CA VAL A 103 8.56 -20.23 -8.14
C VAL A 103 8.10 -18.86 -8.61
N VAL A 104 8.29 -17.82 -7.78
CA VAL A 104 7.89 -16.44 -8.13
C VAL A 104 8.69 -15.92 -9.32
N LYS A 105 10.00 -16.19 -9.39
CA LYS A 105 10.84 -15.78 -10.54
C LYS A 105 10.48 -16.50 -11.84
N LYS A 106 9.97 -17.73 -11.77
CA LYS A 106 9.52 -18.51 -12.94
C LYS A 106 8.13 -18.12 -13.45
N LEU A 107 7.43 -17.22 -12.76
CA LEU A 107 6.17 -16.67 -13.27
C LEU A 107 6.45 -15.78 -14.48
N ASP A 108 6.16 -16.29 -15.67
CA ASP A 108 6.28 -15.51 -16.91
C ASP A 108 5.15 -14.47 -16.99
N GLY A 109 5.50 -13.24 -17.41
CA GLY A 109 4.56 -12.13 -17.54
C GLY A 109 4.14 -11.52 -16.19
N GLY A 110 3.23 -10.55 -16.24
CA GLY A 110 2.68 -9.89 -15.07
C GLY A 110 1.64 -10.76 -14.34
N LEU A 111 1.43 -10.42 -13.08
CA LEU A 111 0.37 -10.98 -12.23
C LEU A 111 -0.46 -9.82 -11.67
N THR A 112 -1.76 -9.83 -11.89
CA THR A 112 -2.68 -8.89 -11.26
C THR A 112 -3.44 -9.59 -10.14
N ILE A 113 -3.41 -9.03 -8.95
CA ILE A 113 -4.16 -9.48 -7.78
C ILE A 113 -5.30 -8.50 -7.56
N THR A 114 -6.50 -8.86 -8.02
CA THR A 114 -7.70 -8.04 -7.82
C THR A 114 -8.42 -8.49 -6.57
N THR A 115 -8.53 -7.61 -5.58
CA THR A 115 -9.25 -7.85 -4.33
C THR A 115 -10.68 -7.37 -4.47
N TYR A 116 -11.64 -8.27 -4.39
CA TYR A 116 -13.07 -7.99 -4.40
C TYR A 116 -13.58 -7.92 -2.95
N MET A 117 -13.84 -6.69 -2.48
CA MET A 117 -14.26 -6.44 -1.11
C MET A 117 -15.75 -6.11 -1.06
N ASN A 118 -16.51 -7.01 -0.46
CA ASN A 118 -17.92 -6.80 -0.18
C ASN A 118 -18.08 -6.18 1.22
N ILE A 119 -18.66 -4.98 1.31
CA ILE A 119 -18.86 -4.30 2.61
C ILE A 119 -19.85 -5.06 3.51
N LEU A 120 -20.68 -5.92 2.93
CA LEU A 120 -21.62 -6.76 3.67
C LEU A 120 -21.02 -8.11 4.12
N ASP A 121 -19.79 -8.44 3.74
CA ASP A 121 -19.08 -9.65 4.16
C ASP A 121 -18.34 -9.44 5.49
N LYS A 122 -18.20 -10.49 6.30
CA LYS A 122 -17.51 -10.42 7.61
C LYS A 122 -16.05 -9.97 7.51
N ASN A 123 -15.38 -10.26 6.38
CA ASN A 123 -13.96 -9.94 6.15
C ASN A 123 -13.74 -8.58 5.49
N TYR A 124 -14.80 -7.73 5.36
CA TYR A 124 -14.70 -6.42 4.72
C TYR A 124 -13.54 -5.57 5.27
N GLY A 125 -13.22 -5.71 6.56
CA GLY A 125 -12.15 -4.96 7.23
C GLY A 125 -10.76 -5.18 6.64
N SER A 126 -10.53 -6.31 5.95
CA SER A 126 -9.20 -6.69 5.46
C SER A 126 -8.70 -5.86 4.27
N ALA A 127 -9.60 -5.18 3.54
CA ALA A 127 -9.23 -4.36 2.38
C ALA A 127 -9.89 -2.97 2.38
N LEU A 128 -10.26 -2.46 3.56
CA LEU A 128 -10.71 -1.07 3.67
C LEU A 128 -9.64 -0.10 3.12
N PRO A 129 -10.03 1.06 2.58
CA PRO A 129 -9.09 2.08 2.13
C PRO A 129 -8.03 2.47 3.16
N SER A 130 -8.35 2.39 4.45
CA SER A 130 -7.43 2.60 5.56
C SER A 130 -6.43 1.45 5.76
N GLN A 131 -6.73 0.25 5.27
CA GLN A 131 -5.93 -0.97 5.43
C GLN A 131 -5.12 -1.33 4.18
N LEU A 132 -5.29 -0.61 3.07
CA LEU A 132 -4.61 -0.91 1.80
C LEU A 132 -3.11 -1.04 1.93
N LYS A 133 -2.49 -0.22 2.77
CA LYS A 133 -1.06 -0.29 3.03
C LYS A 133 -0.66 -1.58 3.71
N SER A 134 -1.35 -1.94 4.80
CA SER A 134 -1.11 -3.19 5.54
C SER A 134 -1.35 -4.40 4.65
N ASP A 135 -2.33 -4.31 3.76
CA ASP A 135 -2.62 -5.37 2.80
C ASP A 135 -1.51 -5.49 1.74
N PHE A 136 -1.04 -4.36 1.20
CA PHE A 136 0.09 -4.35 0.28
C PHE A 136 1.37 -4.91 0.93
N GLU A 137 1.62 -4.59 2.20
CA GLU A 137 2.78 -5.10 2.94
C GLU A 137 2.78 -6.63 3.08
N ARG A 138 1.61 -7.28 3.10
CA ARG A 138 1.51 -8.76 3.09
C ARG A 138 2.07 -9.39 1.83
N PHE A 139 1.92 -8.71 0.69
CA PHE A 139 2.41 -9.19 -0.61
C PHE A 139 3.79 -8.63 -0.97
N GLU A 140 4.33 -7.70 -0.17
CA GLU A 140 5.61 -7.03 -0.45
C GLU A 140 6.75 -8.03 -0.67
N GLN A 141 6.78 -9.12 0.11
CA GLN A 141 7.79 -10.16 -0.05
C GLN A 141 7.75 -10.86 -1.42
N TYR A 142 6.59 -10.94 -2.07
CA TYR A 142 6.43 -11.46 -3.43
C TYR A 142 6.80 -10.40 -4.47
N VAL A 143 6.34 -9.17 -4.28
CA VAL A 143 6.62 -8.03 -5.17
C VAL A 143 8.13 -7.75 -5.27
N ARG A 144 8.89 -7.98 -4.20
CA ARG A 144 10.37 -7.85 -4.21
C ARG A 144 11.04 -8.74 -5.26
N PHE A 145 10.51 -9.93 -5.50
CA PHE A 145 11.05 -10.89 -6.48
C PHE A 145 10.35 -10.81 -7.84
N LYS A 146 9.16 -10.20 -7.89
CA LYS A 146 8.34 -10.01 -9.08
C LYS A 146 7.69 -8.63 -9.05
N PRO A 147 8.41 -7.57 -9.46
CA PRO A 147 7.90 -6.19 -9.44
C PRO A 147 6.69 -5.95 -10.34
N GLU A 148 6.44 -6.86 -11.31
CA GLU A 148 5.30 -6.80 -12.22
C GLU A 148 3.98 -7.25 -11.57
N ILE A 149 3.99 -7.63 -10.29
CA ILE A 149 2.76 -7.89 -9.52
C ILE A 149 2.03 -6.57 -9.28
N LYS A 150 0.80 -6.48 -9.78
CA LYS A 150 -0.11 -5.35 -9.57
C LYS A 150 -1.18 -5.74 -8.57
N MET A 151 -1.58 -4.80 -7.72
CA MET A 151 -2.68 -5.00 -6.78
C MET A 151 -3.79 -4.00 -7.09
N GLU A 152 -4.99 -4.52 -7.29
CA GLU A 152 -6.20 -3.76 -7.58
C GLU A 152 -7.28 -4.06 -6.55
N TYR A 153 -8.18 -3.12 -6.32
CA TYR A 153 -9.23 -3.23 -5.32
C TYR A 153 -10.55 -2.79 -5.94
N VAL A 154 -11.54 -3.68 -5.85
CA VAL A 154 -12.91 -3.43 -6.28
C VAL A 154 -13.82 -3.53 -5.07
N TYR A 155 -14.54 -2.45 -4.79
CA TYR A 155 -15.46 -2.35 -3.68
C TYR A 155 -16.88 -2.52 -4.17
N TYR A 156 -17.67 -3.35 -3.49
CA TYR A 156 -19.06 -3.59 -3.87
C TYR A 156 -19.90 -3.94 -2.65
N TYR A 157 -21.22 -4.02 -2.84
CA TYR A 157 -22.15 -4.54 -1.86
C TYR A 157 -23.06 -5.59 -2.51
N ALA A 158 -23.16 -6.75 -1.90
CA ALA A 158 -24.11 -7.82 -2.28
C ALA A 158 -24.41 -8.70 -1.06
N PRO A 159 -25.55 -9.39 -1.02
CA PRO A 159 -25.84 -10.32 0.06
C PRO A 159 -24.76 -11.40 0.14
N SER A 160 -23.98 -11.41 1.23
CA SER A 160 -22.93 -12.39 1.48
C SER A 160 -23.47 -13.59 2.26
N VAL A 161 -22.95 -14.77 1.99
CA VAL A 161 -23.23 -15.99 2.80
C VAL A 161 -22.62 -15.91 4.20
N GLU A 162 -21.64 -15.00 4.40
CA GLU A 162 -21.01 -14.73 5.69
C GLU A 162 -21.16 -13.24 6.02
N PRO A 163 -22.33 -12.79 6.47
CA PRO A 163 -22.61 -11.37 6.61
C PRO A 163 -21.80 -10.70 7.72
N SER A 164 -21.36 -9.46 7.45
CA SER A 164 -20.80 -8.55 8.45
C SER A 164 -21.87 -8.16 9.47
N PHE A 165 -21.45 -7.90 10.72
CA PHE A 165 -22.35 -7.43 11.78
C PHE A 165 -23.62 -8.30 11.95
N SER A 166 -23.48 -9.64 11.86
CA SER A 166 -24.57 -10.56 12.16
C SER A 166 -25.11 -10.27 13.56
N GLY A 167 -26.43 -10.15 13.70
CA GLY A 167 -27.07 -9.71 14.95
C GLY A 167 -27.18 -8.20 15.14
N TYR A 168 -26.54 -7.38 14.32
CA TYR A 168 -26.67 -5.94 14.30
C TYR A 168 -27.30 -5.49 12.98
N PHE A 169 -28.19 -4.50 13.02
CA PHE A 169 -28.82 -3.93 11.83
C PHE A 169 -29.65 -4.95 10.99
N GLU A 170 -30.27 -5.91 11.66
CA GLU A 170 -31.10 -6.96 10.99
C GLU A 170 -32.29 -6.37 10.21
N GLU A 171 -32.80 -5.21 10.67
CA GLU A 171 -33.86 -4.47 9.99
C GLU A 171 -33.41 -3.85 8.66
N LEU A 172 -32.10 -3.68 8.46
CA LEU A 172 -31.53 -3.09 7.26
C LEU A 172 -31.03 -4.18 6.33
N GLN A 173 -31.47 -4.15 5.07
CA GLN A 173 -31.04 -5.11 4.07
C GLN A 173 -30.45 -4.43 2.83
N GLY A 174 -29.62 -5.17 2.10
CA GLY A 174 -29.06 -4.76 0.83
C GLY A 174 -28.40 -3.38 0.88
N LYS A 175 -28.80 -2.49 -0.03
CA LYS A 175 -28.26 -1.15 -0.19
C LYS A 175 -28.31 -0.32 1.10
N LYS A 176 -29.44 -0.32 1.80
CA LYS A 176 -29.61 0.47 3.04
C LYS A 176 -28.62 0.05 4.13
N ARG A 177 -28.36 -1.26 4.25
CA ARG A 177 -27.36 -1.80 5.18
C ARG A 177 -25.95 -1.37 4.79
N ALA A 178 -25.62 -1.45 3.50
CA ALA A 178 -24.32 -1.04 2.98
C ALA A 178 -24.07 0.47 3.18
N GLU A 179 -25.06 1.33 2.92
CA GLU A 179 -25.01 2.76 3.20
C GLU A 179 -24.80 3.07 4.68
N HIS A 180 -25.46 2.31 5.57
CA HIS A 180 -25.31 2.50 7.01
C HIS A 180 -23.89 2.12 7.48
N ILE A 181 -23.38 0.98 7.02
CA ILE A 181 -22.03 0.52 7.36
C ILE A 181 -20.97 1.48 6.79
N SER A 182 -21.12 1.96 5.55
CA SER A 182 -20.20 2.92 4.95
C SER A 182 -20.11 4.22 5.76
N LYS A 183 -21.25 4.73 6.27
CA LYS A 183 -21.28 5.90 7.17
C LYS A 183 -20.53 5.65 8.48
N ILE A 184 -20.73 4.50 9.12
CA ILE A 184 -20.00 4.12 10.34
C ILE A 184 -18.49 4.08 10.07
N MET A 185 -18.08 3.53 8.92
CA MET A 185 -16.69 3.41 8.52
C MET A 185 -16.12 4.71 7.93
N LYS A 186 -16.91 5.77 7.82
CA LYS A 186 -16.55 7.07 7.22
C LYS A 186 -16.04 6.91 5.77
N LEU A 187 -16.71 6.04 5.01
CA LEU A 187 -16.43 5.79 3.61
C LEU A 187 -17.49 6.47 2.74
N ASP A 188 -17.07 6.89 1.55
CA ASP A 188 -17.98 7.37 0.53
C ASP A 188 -18.73 6.18 -0.07
N PHE A 189 -20.07 6.21 -0.03
CA PHE A 189 -20.86 5.10 -0.55
C PHE A 189 -20.78 4.97 -2.07
N ASP A 190 -20.51 6.05 -2.80
CA ASP A 190 -20.40 6.05 -4.25
C ASP A 190 -19.21 5.23 -4.78
N MET A 191 -18.28 4.84 -3.90
CA MET A 191 -17.19 3.94 -4.27
C MET A 191 -17.60 2.46 -4.40
N PHE A 192 -18.80 2.09 -3.94
CA PHE A 192 -19.27 0.70 -3.91
C PHE A 192 -20.18 0.40 -5.09
N LEU A 193 -19.77 -0.56 -5.89
CA LEU A 193 -20.59 -1.09 -7.00
C LEU A 193 -21.82 -1.84 -6.47
N SER A 194 -22.91 -1.69 -7.18
CA SER A 194 -24.14 -2.48 -6.94
C SER A 194 -23.98 -3.95 -7.32
N PRO A 195 -24.89 -4.83 -6.87
CA PRO A 195 -24.87 -6.24 -7.27
C PRO A 195 -24.90 -6.42 -8.79
N GLU A 196 -25.66 -5.59 -9.50
CA GLU A 196 -25.81 -5.65 -10.95
C GLU A 196 -24.54 -5.18 -11.69
N GLU A 197 -23.79 -4.26 -11.09
CA GLU A 197 -22.53 -3.75 -11.64
C GLU A 197 -21.40 -4.74 -11.44
N ILE A 198 -21.28 -5.33 -10.24
CA ILE A 198 -20.24 -6.34 -9.99
C ILE A 198 -20.46 -7.62 -10.81
N ASP A 199 -21.70 -8.05 -11.00
CA ASP A 199 -22.04 -9.22 -11.80
C ASP A 199 -21.67 -9.06 -13.30
N LYS A 200 -21.53 -7.81 -13.79
CA LYS A 200 -21.02 -7.53 -15.15
C LYS A 200 -19.50 -7.67 -15.25
N ILE A 201 -18.78 -7.51 -14.14
CA ILE A 201 -17.31 -7.56 -14.09
C ILE A 201 -16.85 -8.98 -13.83
N ILE A 202 -17.48 -9.66 -12.88
CA ILE A 202 -17.11 -11.00 -12.45
C ILE A 202 -18.29 -11.75 -11.83
N ASP A 203 -18.38 -13.06 -12.09
CA ASP A 203 -19.33 -13.92 -11.39
C ASP A 203 -18.78 -14.34 -10.02
N LEU A 204 -19.31 -13.73 -8.97
CA LEU A 204 -19.01 -14.07 -7.57
C LEU A 204 -20.13 -14.87 -6.89
N LYS A 205 -21.16 -15.30 -7.62
CA LYS A 205 -22.28 -16.08 -7.06
C LYS A 205 -21.82 -17.41 -6.53
N SER A 206 -20.93 -18.06 -7.26
CA SER A 206 -20.32 -19.34 -6.83
C SER A 206 -19.50 -19.21 -5.55
N GLU A 207 -18.95 -18.01 -5.29
CA GLU A 207 -18.21 -17.67 -4.06
C GLU A 207 -19.14 -17.13 -2.95
N GLY A 208 -20.44 -17.03 -3.18
CA GLY A 208 -21.41 -16.50 -2.22
C GLY A 208 -21.18 -15.03 -1.86
N TYR A 209 -20.63 -14.25 -2.77
CA TYR A 209 -20.27 -12.83 -2.60
C TYR A 209 -19.40 -12.57 -1.36
N ARG A 210 -18.50 -13.53 -1.03
CA ARG A 210 -17.52 -13.37 0.03
C ARG A 210 -16.38 -12.43 -0.40
N PHE A 211 -15.56 -12.08 0.56
CA PHE A 211 -14.26 -11.47 0.28
C PHE A 211 -13.38 -12.48 -0.48
N VAL A 212 -12.94 -12.13 -1.67
CA VAL A 212 -12.07 -12.97 -2.49
C VAL A 212 -11.00 -12.14 -3.18
N ARG A 213 -9.86 -12.79 -3.50
CA ARG A 213 -8.84 -12.24 -4.38
C ARG A 213 -8.77 -13.09 -5.63
N VAL A 214 -8.79 -12.45 -6.78
CA VAL A 214 -8.58 -13.11 -8.06
C VAL A 214 -7.16 -12.79 -8.52
N LEU A 215 -6.40 -13.83 -8.75
CA LEU A 215 -5.06 -13.76 -9.31
C LEU A 215 -5.19 -14.03 -10.81
N GLU A 216 -4.83 -13.05 -11.61
CA GLU A 216 -4.89 -13.12 -13.06
C GLU A 216 -3.50 -12.92 -13.66
N ARG A 217 -3.06 -13.90 -14.47
CA ARG A 217 -1.83 -13.82 -15.23
C ARG A 217 -2.07 -13.14 -16.57
N GLU A 218 -1.02 -12.56 -17.15
CA GLU A 218 -1.11 -11.96 -18.50
C GLU A 218 -1.59 -12.94 -19.59
N ASN A 219 -1.39 -14.23 -19.39
CA ASN A 219 -1.89 -15.27 -20.31
C ASN A 219 -3.40 -15.56 -20.13
N GLY A 220 -4.10 -14.82 -19.28
CA GLY A 220 -5.53 -14.98 -19.01
C GLY A 220 -5.89 -16.08 -18.02
N GLN A 221 -4.93 -16.81 -17.47
CA GLN A 221 -5.20 -17.79 -16.40
C GLN A 221 -5.61 -17.08 -15.13
N LYS A 222 -6.72 -17.54 -14.53
CA LYS A 222 -7.27 -16.98 -13.30
C LYS A 222 -7.36 -18.04 -12.22
N THR A 223 -7.11 -17.65 -10.99
CA THR A 223 -7.35 -18.47 -9.80
C THR A 223 -7.88 -17.61 -8.68
N THR A 224 -8.68 -18.19 -7.79
CA THR A 224 -9.28 -17.49 -6.67
C THR A 224 -8.55 -17.85 -5.38
N LEU A 225 -8.14 -16.85 -4.63
CA LEU A 225 -7.60 -16.98 -3.29
C LEU A 225 -8.64 -16.51 -2.28
N ARG A 226 -9.07 -17.41 -1.42
CA ARG A 226 -9.96 -17.11 -0.29
C ARG A 226 -9.14 -16.79 0.95
N LEU A 227 -9.62 -15.83 1.76
CA LEU A 227 -9.13 -15.66 3.12
C LEU A 227 -9.76 -16.74 4.01
N PHE A 228 -8.93 -17.46 4.73
CA PHE A 228 -9.34 -18.40 5.75
C PHE A 228 -9.19 -17.75 7.12
#